data_2bc18e63a77c4a9b89dddc7acf75333e
#
_entry.id   2bc18e63a77c4a9b89dddc7acf75333e
#
_cell.length_a   1.000
_cell.length_b   1.000
_cell.length_c   1.000
_cell.angle_alpha   90.00
_cell.angle_beta   90.00
_cell.angle_gamma   90.00
#
_symmetry.space_group_name_H-M   'P 1'
#
loop_
_entity.id
_entity.type
_entity.pdbx_description
1 polymer ?
#
loop_
_entity_poly.entity_id
_entity_poly.type
_entity_poly.pdbx_seq_one_letter_code
_entity_poly.pdbx_strand_id
1 'polypeptide(L)'
;RALATSLMAKSMKEKRQEEEKAFTEQLNSAVKASSHRARIISLKEFMAIAASLLIYMGFGGYLRFTEYGYQQRNSIVAENISMGGALTERGEGDQTMLNKLDSIATSIKKDRDMTKVIAELQALYDKRLTDVDCAQNSATIGWYLALAYIKDDQKDKAKDVLFSLKKEQPQMATRINKLLKSME
;
A
#
# COMPACT_ATOMS: atom_id res chain seq x y z
N ARG A 1 22.36 23.11 84.51
CA ARG A 1 21.44 22.85 83.40
C ARG A 1 22.08 23.21 82.00
N ALA A 2 22.96 24.23 81.91
CA ALA A 2 23.57 24.63 80.61
C ALA A 2 24.55 23.61 80.04
N LEU A 3 25.29 22.83 80.86
CA LEU A 3 26.20 21.82 80.41
C LEU A 3 25.53 20.60 79.77
N ALA A 4 24.36 20.19 80.24
CA ALA A 4 23.61 19.04 79.67
C ALA A 4 23.04 19.39 78.26
N THR A 5 22.58 20.62 78.05
CA THR A 5 22.06 21.06 76.72
C THR A 5 23.17 21.19 75.67
N SER A 6 24.39 21.59 76.08
CA SER A 6 25.52 21.67 75.17
C SER A 6 26.05 20.31 74.72
N LEU A 7 26.04 19.30 75.66
CA LEU A 7 26.39 17.92 75.33
C LEU A 7 25.38 17.27 74.43
N MET A 8 24.07 17.48 74.63
CA MET A 8 23.04 16.98 73.75
C MET A 8 23.14 17.60 72.35
N ALA A 9 23.38 18.95 72.25
CA ALA A 9 23.56 19.59 70.95
C ALA A 9 24.78 19.07 70.20
N LYS A 10 25.87 18.73 70.89
CA LYS A 10 27.07 18.16 70.27
C LYS A 10 26.80 16.71 69.78
N SER A 11 26.18 15.90 70.59
CA SER A 11 25.78 14.56 70.19
C SER A 11 24.80 14.50 68.99
N MET A 12 23.85 15.46 68.92
CA MET A 12 22.96 15.61 67.77
C MET A 12 23.69 16.06 66.50
N LYS A 13 24.68 16.93 66.61
CA LYS A 13 25.52 17.32 65.45
C LYS A 13 26.36 16.15 64.94
N GLU A 14 26.98 15.38 65.85
CA GLU A 14 27.76 14.23 65.47
C GLU A 14 26.90 13.15 64.78
N LYS A 15 25.69 12.86 65.28
CA LYS A 15 24.75 11.95 64.63
C LYS A 15 24.32 12.44 63.22
N ARG A 16 24.03 13.70 63.06
CA ARG A 16 23.72 14.24 61.75
C ARG A 16 24.88 14.14 60.76
N GLN A 17 26.09 14.35 61.20
CA GLN A 17 27.28 14.21 60.35
C GLN A 17 27.56 12.76 59.98
N GLU A 18 27.27 11.81 60.84
CA GLU A 18 27.34 10.36 60.51
C GLU A 18 26.28 9.95 59.53
N GLU A 19 25.03 10.41 59.71
CA GLU A 19 23.93 10.15 58.78
C GLU A 19 24.17 10.77 57.39
N GLU A 20 24.70 12.01 57.32
CA GLU A 20 25.10 12.65 56.05
C GLU A 20 26.22 11.89 55.35
N LYS A 21 27.24 11.42 56.08
CA LYS A 21 28.31 10.59 55.49
C LYS A 21 27.78 9.26 54.95
N ALA A 22 26.96 8.59 55.73
CA ALA A 22 26.34 7.32 55.31
C ALA A 22 25.46 7.50 54.06
N PHE A 23 24.70 8.59 54.00
CA PHE A 23 23.86 8.90 52.86
C PHE A 23 24.67 9.23 51.60
N THR A 24 25.76 10.03 51.75
CA THR A 24 26.66 10.35 50.63
C THR A 24 27.42 9.10 50.13
N GLU A 25 27.82 8.20 50.98
CA GLU A 25 28.41 6.92 50.58
C GLU A 25 27.40 6.01 49.83
N GLN A 26 26.16 5.93 50.30
CA GLN A 26 25.09 5.22 49.58
C GLN A 26 24.79 5.82 48.22
N LEU A 27 24.72 7.13 48.11
CA LEU A 27 24.53 7.85 46.85
C LEU A 27 25.68 7.59 45.86
N ASN A 28 26.93 7.68 46.34
CA ASN A 28 28.10 7.43 45.52
C ASN A 28 28.21 5.97 45.09
N SER A 29 27.79 5.01 45.91
CA SER A 29 27.74 3.58 45.55
C SER A 29 26.61 3.32 44.54
N ALA A 30 25.46 3.95 44.65
CA ALA A 30 24.36 3.84 43.71
C ALA A 30 24.71 4.49 42.35
N VAL A 31 25.38 5.63 42.35
CA VAL A 31 25.86 6.29 41.12
C VAL A 31 26.94 5.45 40.44
N LYS A 32 27.87 4.87 41.17
CA LYS A 32 28.84 3.92 40.61
C LYS A 32 28.18 2.67 40.04
N ALA A 33 27.19 2.10 40.71
CA ALA A 33 26.44 0.95 40.21
C ALA A 33 25.62 1.26 38.96
N SER A 34 25.08 2.47 38.84
CA SER A 34 24.35 2.92 37.66
C SER A 34 25.27 3.23 36.47
N SER A 35 26.47 3.78 36.72
CA SER A 35 27.46 4.07 35.68
C SER A 35 28.05 2.82 35.03
N HIS A 36 28.13 1.69 35.75
CA HIS A 36 28.57 0.42 35.19
C HIS A 36 27.51 -0.27 34.31
N ARG A 37 26.24 0.18 34.33
CA ARG A 37 25.17 -0.34 33.46
C ARG A 37 24.89 0.47 32.21
N ALA A 38 25.44 1.63 32.07
CA ALA A 38 25.48 2.32 30.79
C ALA A 38 26.47 1.60 29.88
N ARG A 39 26.05 0.48 29.26
CA ARG A 39 26.77 -0.09 28.13
C ARG A 39 26.86 1.01 27.10
N ILE A 40 28.04 1.61 26.96
CA ILE A 40 28.31 2.50 25.84
C ILE A 40 28.18 1.64 24.60
N ILE A 41 26.99 1.68 23.99
CA ILE A 41 26.75 1.05 22.69
C ILE A 41 27.81 1.64 21.78
N SER A 42 28.72 0.81 21.27
CA SER A 42 29.77 1.29 20.39
C SER A 42 29.11 1.97 19.18
N LEU A 43 29.75 3.02 18.66
CA LEU A 43 29.25 3.70 17.46
C LEU A 43 28.92 2.71 16.33
N LYS A 44 29.69 1.61 16.24
CA LYS A 44 29.48 0.52 15.28
C LYS A 44 28.17 -0.24 15.54
N GLU A 45 27.85 -0.55 16.80
CA GLU A 45 26.58 -1.23 17.17
C GLU A 45 25.39 -0.29 16.94
N PHE A 46 25.54 1.00 17.26
CA PHE A 46 24.51 2.00 16.97
C PHE A 46 24.25 2.14 15.47
N MET A 47 25.32 2.19 14.66
CA MET A 47 25.21 2.22 13.20
C MET A 47 24.55 0.96 12.63
N ALA A 48 24.88 -0.22 13.19
CA ALA A 48 24.24 -1.47 12.77
C ALA A 48 22.74 -1.51 13.07
N ILE A 49 22.34 -1.04 14.25
CA ILE A 49 20.91 -0.94 14.63
C ILE A 49 20.19 0.08 13.75
N ALA A 50 20.78 1.25 13.52
CA ALA A 50 20.20 2.26 12.65
C ALA A 50 20.05 1.76 11.21
N ALA A 51 21.05 1.07 10.66
CA ALA A 51 20.99 0.47 9.33
C ALA A 51 19.91 -0.60 9.22
N SER A 52 19.78 -1.47 10.22
CA SER A 52 18.74 -2.51 10.25
C SER A 52 17.33 -1.92 10.33
N LEU A 53 17.14 -0.84 11.09
CA LEU A 53 15.86 -0.12 11.15
C LEU A 53 15.51 0.57 9.82
N LEU A 54 16.49 1.17 9.15
CA LEU A 54 16.28 1.78 7.83
C LEU A 54 15.92 0.73 6.78
N ILE A 55 16.58 -0.42 6.78
CA ILE A 55 16.24 -1.54 5.88
C ILE A 55 14.84 -2.05 6.19
N TYR A 56 14.49 -2.24 7.46
CA TYR A 56 13.17 -2.72 7.86
C TYR A 56 12.05 -1.74 7.50
N MET A 57 12.24 -0.44 7.76
CA MET A 57 11.27 0.59 7.38
C MET A 57 11.18 0.76 5.86
N GLY A 58 12.30 0.74 5.15
CA GLY A 58 12.33 0.84 3.69
C GLY A 58 11.64 -0.36 3.03
N PHE A 59 11.98 -1.57 3.45
CA PHE A 59 11.41 -2.79 2.88
C PHE A 59 9.94 -3.00 3.29
N GLY A 60 9.60 -2.76 4.55
CA GLY A 60 8.23 -2.85 5.04
C GLY A 60 7.32 -1.77 4.44
N GLY A 61 7.83 -0.56 4.26
CA GLY A 61 7.14 0.53 3.57
C GLY A 61 6.90 0.22 2.08
N TYR A 62 7.90 -0.32 1.40
CA TYR A 62 7.80 -0.74 0.00
C TYR A 62 6.75 -1.86 -0.19
N LEU A 63 6.76 -2.90 0.65
CA LEU A 63 5.77 -3.99 0.58
C LEU A 63 4.34 -3.46 0.81
N ARG A 64 4.13 -2.60 1.80
CA ARG A 64 2.81 -1.99 2.03
C ARG A 64 2.36 -1.11 0.90
N PHE A 65 3.28 -0.36 0.30
CA PHE A 65 2.96 0.51 -0.83
C PHE A 65 2.54 -0.30 -2.06
N THR A 66 3.25 -1.39 -2.38
CA THR A 66 2.90 -2.29 -3.49
C THR A 66 1.58 -3.01 -3.25
N GLU A 67 1.33 -3.49 -2.03
CA GLU A 67 0.08 -4.15 -1.66
C GLU A 67 -1.11 -3.20 -1.70
N TYR A 68 -0.94 -1.96 -1.21
CA TYR A 68 -1.98 -0.93 -1.29
C TYR A 68 -2.34 -0.61 -2.75
N GLY A 69 -1.35 -0.42 -3.61
CA GLY A 69 -1.57 -0.20 -5.04
C GLY A 69 -2.30 -1.37 -5.71
N TYR A 70 -1.96 -2.61 -5.37
CA TYR A 70 -2.63 -3.81 -5.87
C TYR A 70 -4.10 -3.88 -5.42
N GLN A 71 -4.37 -3.64 -4.15
CA GLN A 71 -5.74 -3.64 -3.61
C GLN A 71 -6.60 -2.55 -4.24
N GLN A 72 -6.04 -1.35 -4.44
CA GLN A 72 -6.73 -0.25 -5.11
C GLN A 72 -7.11 -0.62 -6.55
N ARG A 73 -6.18 -1.19 -7.33
CA ARG A 73 -6.45 -1.64 -8.70
C ARG A 73 -7.52 -2.72 -8.73
N ASN A 74 -7.45 -3.70 -7.82
CA ASN A 74 -8.46 -4.74 -7.71
C ASN A 74 -9.85 -4.20 -7.38
N SER A 75 -9.95 -3.21 -6.49
CA SER A 75 -11.21 -2.55 -6.15
C SER A 75 -11.81 -1.82 -7.35
N ILE A 76 -10.99 -1.05 -8.08
CA ILE A 76 -11.40 -0.36 -9.29
C ILE A 76 -11.95 -1.35 -10.33
N VAL A 77 -11.22 -2.43 -10.57
CA VAL A 77 -11.62 -3.46 -11.54
C VAL A 77 -12.89 -4.18 -11.08
N ALA A 78 -13.00 -4.58 -9.82
CA ALA A 78 -14.16 -5.28 -9.29
C ALA A 78 -15.44 -4.44 -9.39
N GLU A 79 -15.37 -3.13 -9.12
CA GLU A 79 -16.49 -2.21 -9.24
C GLU A 79 -16.94 -2.04 -10.71
N ASN A 80 -16.00 -2.02 -11.64
CA ASN A 80 -16.27 -1.64 -13.03
C ASN A 80 -16.45 -2.82 -14.00
N ILE A 81 -16.10 -4.05 -13.61
CA ILE A 81 -16.12 -5.20 -14.51
C ILE A 81 -17.55 -5.63 -14.90
N SER A 82 -18.52 -5.50 -14.00
CA SER A 82 -19.92 -5.79 -14.28
C SER A 82 -20.54 -4.87 -15.32
N MET A 83 -19.98 -3.68 -15.49
CA MET A 83 -20.44 -2.72 -16.49
C MET A 83 -20.14 -3.19 -17.92
N GLY A 84 -19.06 -3.93 -18.16
CA GLY A 84 -18.74 -4.47 -19.49
C GLY A 84 -19.84 -5.38 -20.02
N GLY A 85 -20.38 -6.26 -19.19
CA GLY A 85 -21.51 -7.11 -19.58
C GLY A 85 -22.80 -6.35 -19.88
N ALA A 86 -22.99 -5.18 -19.25
CA ALA A 86 -24.16 -4.34 -19.54
C ALA A 86 -24.02 -3.50 -20.83
N LEU A 87 -22.82 -3.41 -21.39
CA LEU A 87 -22.56 -2.72 -22.66
C LEU A 87 -22.78 -3.59 -23.87
N THR A 88 -22.83 -4.90 -23.68
CA THR A 88 -23.16 -5.85 -24.75
C THR A 88 -24.62 -5.65 -25.08
N GLU A 89 -24.93 -5.00 -26.18
CA GLU A 89 -26.28 -4.92 -26.67
C GLU A 89 -26.76 -6.37 -26.90
N ARG A 90 -27.87 -6.74 -26.25
CA ARG A 90 -28.54 -8.02 -26.44
C ARG A 90 -29.22 -8.05 -27.79
N GLY A 91 -28.42 -7.96 -28.86
CA GLY A 91 -28.83 -8.33 -30.19
C GLY A 91 -28.63 -9.82 -30.41
N GLU A 92 -29.12 -10.38 -31.52
CA GLU A 92 -28.81 -11.74 -31.98
C GLU A 92 -27.34 -11.93 -32.40
N GLY A 93 -26.39 -11.30 -31.64
CA GLY A 93 -24.94 -11.43 -31.83
C GLY A 93 -24.46 -12.83 -31.54
N ASP A 94 -23.36 -13.24 -32.17
CA ASP A 94 -22.77 -14.55 -32.04
C ASP A 94 -22.54 -14.88 -30.53
N GLN A 95 -23.29 -15.87 -30.04
CA GLN A 95 -23.21 -16.38 -28.68
C GLN A 95 -21.78 -16.79 -28.31
N THR A 96 -20.97 -17.14 -29.30
CA THR A 96 -19.55 -17.49 -29.15
C THR A 96 -18.72 -16.27 -28.66
N MET A 97 -18.93 -15.09 -29.25
CA MET A 97 -18.25 -13.86 -28.83
C MET A 97 -18.67 -13.48 -27.40
N LEU A 98 -19.96 -13.57 -27.06
CA LEU A 98 -20.45 -13.28 -25.71
C LEU A 98 -19.83 -14.20 -24.66
N ASN A 99 -19.83 -15.50 -24.92
CA ASN A 99 -19.19 -16.50 -24.05
C ASN A 99 -17.68 -16.24 -23.87
N LYS A 100 -17.03 -15.81 -24.94
CA LYS A 100 -15.61 -15.43 -24.91
C LYS A 100 -15.36 -14.22 -24.03
N LEU A 101 -16.16 -13.16 -24.15
CA LEU A 101 -16.06 -11.94 -23.31
C LEU A 101 -16.34 -12.25 -21.85
N ASP A 102 -17.28 -13.13 -21.52
CA ASP A 102 -17.58 -13.58 -20.16
C ASP A 102 -16.41 -14.38 -19.56
N SER A 103 -15.77 -15.23 -20.37
CA SER A 103 -14.56 -15.95 -19.96
C SER A 103 -13.40 -14.99 -19.64
N ILE A 104 -13.21 -13.98 -20.49
CA ILE A 104 -12.23 -12.91 -20.31
C ILE A 104 -12.53 -12.12 -19.04
N ALA A 105 -13.77 -11.69 -18.83
CA ALA A 105 -14.19 -10.98 -17.62
C ALA A 105 -13.91 -11.79 -16.34
N THR A 106 -14.17 -13.11 -16.41
CA THR A 106 -13.87 -14.03 -15.31
C THR A 106 -12.36 -14.14 -15.06
N SER A 107 -11.54 -14.16 -16.12
CA SER A 107 -10.08 -14.20 -16.02
C SER A 107 -9.52 -12.93 -15.39
N ILE A 108 -10.05 -11.76 -15.76
CA ILE A 108 -9.69 -10.48 -15.15
C ILE A 108 -10.05 -10.47 -13.65
N LYS A 109 -11.24 -10.94 -13.27
CA LYS A 109 -11.67 -11.04 -11.88
C LYS A 109 -10.73 -11.92 -11.05
N LYS A 110 -10.34 -13.07 -11.59
CA LYS A 110 -9.53 -14.08 -10.91
C LYS A 110 -8.03 -13.84 -11.00
N ASP A 111 -7.60 -12.74 -11.60
CA ASP A 111 -6.18 -12.37 -11.77
C ASP A 111 -5.36 -13.43 -12.48
N ARG A 112 -5.96 -14.04 -13.52
CA ARG A 112 -5.33 -15.12 -14.28
C ARG A 112 -4.59 -14.55 -15.48
N ASP A 113 -3.28 -14.81 -15.54
CA ASP A 113 -2.41 -14.55 -16.70
C ASP A 113 -2.78 -13.27 -17.51
N MET A 114 -2.65 -12.11 -16.82
CA MET A 114 -3.06 -10.83 -17.41
C MET A 114 -2.36 -10.55 -18.75
N THR A 115 -1.16 -11.03 -18.95
CA THR A 115 -0.44 -10.89 -20.22
C THR A 115 -1.19 -11.54 -21.37
N LYS A 116 -1.71 -12.74 -21.19
CA LYS A 116 -2.53 -13.42 -22.22
C LYS A 116 -3.87 -12.73 -22.42
N VAL A 117 -4.53 -12.35 -21.32
CA VAL A 117 -5.83 -11.65 -21.39
C VAL A 117 -5.69 -10.32 -22.15
N ILE A 118 -4.64 -9.55 -21.88
CA ILE A 118 -4.35 -8.30 -22.60
C ILE A 118 -4.07 -8.57 -24.08
N ALA A 119 -3.24 -9.56 -24.41
CA ALA A 119 -2.92 -9.91 -25.79
C ALA A 119 -4.18 -10.33 -26.57
N GLU A 120 -5.06 -11.12 -25.96
CA GLU A 120 -6.32 -11.55 -26.57
C GLU A 120 -7.28 -10.39 -26.79
N LEU A 121 -7.46 -9.53 -25.78
CA LEU A 121 -8.31 -8.33 -25.88
C LEU A 121 -7.76 -7.33 -26.90
N GLN A 122 -6.44 -7.16 -26.96
CA GLN A 122 -5.79 -6.29 -27.94
C GLN A 122 -6.06 -6.79 -29.36
N ALA A 123 -5.91 -8.10 -29.59
CA ALA A 123 -6.19 -8.69 -30.90
C ALA A 123 -7.67 -8.55 -31.31
N LEU A 124 -8.61 -8.65 -30.38
CA LEU A 124 -10.03 -8.40 -30.64
C LEU A 124 -10.29 -6.90 -30.91
N TYR A 125 -9.67 -6.02 -30.14
CA TYR A 125 -9.81 -4.58 -30.28
C TYR A 125 -9.27 -4.08 -31.64
N ASP A 126 -8.16 -4.62 -32.10
CA ASP A 126 -7.56 -4.29 -33.39
C ASP A 126 -8.44 -4.75 -34.55
N LYS A 127 -9.13 -5.88 -34.42
CA LYS A 127 -10.08 -6.41 -35.42
C LYS A 127 -11.40 -5.64 -35.52
N ARG A 128 -11.70 -4.70 -34.59
CA ARG A 128 -12.98 -3.97 -34.58
C ARG A 128 -13.32 -3.20 -35.86
N LEU A 129 -12.30 -2.92 -36.69
CA LEU A 129 -12.50 -2.21 -37.96
C LEU A 129 -12.75 -3.14 -39.14
N THR A 130 -12.49 -4.45 -39.00
CA THR A 130 -12.52 -5.45 -40.09
C THR A 130 -13.48 -6.59 -39.82
N ASP A 131 -13.87 -6.83 -38.58
CA ASP A 131 -14.71 -7.92 -38.14
C ASP A 131 -16.00 -7.38 -37.51
N VAL A 132 -17.14 -7.85 -38.00
CA VAL A 132 -18.47 -7.35 -37.61
C VAL A 132 -18.75 -7.61 -36.14
N ASP A 133 -18.42 -8.81 -35.64
CA ASP A 133 -18.68 -9.19 -34.25
C ASP A 133 -17.79 -8.37 -33.29
N CYS A 134 -16.53 -8.14 -33.67
CA CYS A 134 -15.64 -7.25 -32.92
C CYS A 134 -16.11 -5.81 -32.96
N ALA A 135 -16.65 -5.34 -34.07
CA ALA A 135 -17.21 -3.97 -34.21
C ALA A 135 -18.43 -3.77 -33.31
N GLN A 136 -19.39 -4.71 -33.32
CA GLN A 136 -20.59 -4.66 -32.48
C GLN A 136 -20.26 -4.69 -30.99
N ASN A 137 -19.19 -5.40 -30.60
CA ASN A 137 -18.76 -5.52 -29.22
C ASN A 137 -17.58 -4.61 -28.85
N SER A 138 -17.23 -3.66 -29.71
CA SER A 138 -16.05 -2.79 -29.55
C SER A 138 -16.03 -2.02 -28.22
N ALA A 139 -17.19 -1.55 -27.76
CA ALA A 139 -17.34 -0.89 -26.48
C ALA A 139 -16.97 -1.79 -25.28
N THR A 140 -17.47 -3.04 -25.29
CA THR A 140 -17.18 -4.03 -24.25
C THR A 140 -15.72 -4.50 -24.30
N ILE A 141 -15.21 -4.76 -25.50
CA ILE A 141 -13.80 -5.17 -25.70
C ILE A 141 -12.87 -4.07 -25.21
N GLY A 142 -13.07 -2.82 -25.63
CA GLY A 142 -12.27 -1.68 -25.20
C GLY A 142 -12.35 -1.42 -23.70
N TRP A 143 -13.54 -1.59 -23.11
CA TRP A 143 -13.73 -1.47 -21.67
C TRP A 143 -12.93 -2.53 -20.88
N TYR A 144 -13.04 -3.80 -21.29
CA TYR A 144 -12.30 -4.89 -20.64
C TYR A 144 -10.79 -4.77 -20.86
N LEU A 145 -10.35 -4.28 -22.04
CA LEU A 145 -8.94 -4.03 -22.30
C LEU A 145 -8.38 -2.95 -21.35
N ALA A 146 -9.12 -1.86 -21.15
CA ALA A 146 -8.74 -0.83 -20.19
C ALA A 146 -8.67 -1.38 -18.76
N LEU A 147 -9.65 -2.19 -18.33
CA LEU A 147 -9.64 -2.81 -17.00
C LEU A 147 -8.47 -3.80 -16.83
N ALA A 148 -8.14 -4.58 -17.87
CA ALA A 148 -6.99 -5.48 -17.85
C ALA A 148 -5.68 -4.71 -17.73
N TYR A 149 -5.52 -3.59 -18.43
CA TYR A 149 -4.35 -2.71 -18.27
C TYR A 149 -4.27 -2.08 -16.87
N ILE A 150 -5.39 -1.67 -16.28
CA ILE A 150 -5.42 -1.15 -14.90
C ILE A 150 -4.95 -2.23 -13.94
N LYS A 151 -5.44 -3.46 -14.11
CA LYS A 151 -5.08 -4.61 -13.29
C LYS A 151 -3.58 -4.90 -13.34
N ASP A 152 -3.00 -4.82 -14.53
CA ASP A 152 -1.59 -5.06 -14.82
C ASP A 152 -0.68 -3.84 -14.57
N ASP A 153 -1.19 -2.81 -13.89
CA ASP A 153 -0.49 -1.55 -13.57
C ASP A 153 -0.01 -0.74 -14.78
N GLN A 154 -0.60 -0.96 -15.95
CA GLN A 154 -0.30 -0.24 -17.19
C GLN A 154 -1.27 0.95 -17.37
N LYS A 155 -1.26 1.88 -16.40
CA LYS A 155 -2.24 2.99 -16.32
C LYS A 155 -2.27 3.88 -17.57
N ASP A 156 -1.12 4.12 -18.19
CA ASP A 156 -1.05 4.98 -19.37
C ASP A 156 -1.75 4.33 -20.56
N LYS A 157 -1.52 3.05 -20.80
CA LYS A 157 -2.23 2.32 -21.86
C LYS A 157 -3.73 2.23 -21.60
N ALA A 158 -4.13 2.06 -20.34
CA ALA A 158 -5.54 2.11 -19.98
C ALA A 158 -6.18 3.45 -20.33
N LYS A 159 -5.49 4.57 -20.05
CA LYS A 159 -5.94 5.92 -20.42
C LYS A 159 -6.10 6.08 -21.92
N ASP A 160 -5.12 5.63 -22.70
CA ASP A 160 -5.15 5.72 -24.17
C ASP A 160 -6.37 4.98 -24.73
N VAL A 161 -6.63 3.75 -24.27
CA VAL A 161 -7.81 2.98 -24.68
C VAL A 161 -9.10 3.68 -24.26
N LEU A 162 -9.18 4.22 -23.05
CA LEU A 162 -10.36 4.92 -22.54
C LEU A 162 -10.62 6.23 -23.31
N PHE A 163 -9.57 6.96 -23.69
CA PHE A 163 -9.73 8.16 -24.52
C PHE A 163 -10.20 7.83 -25.93
N SER A 164 -9.69 6.74 -26.55
CA SER A 164 -10.19 6.26 -27.83
C SER A 164 -11.65 5.85 -27.74
N LEU A 165 -11.99 5.07 -26.72
CA LEU A 165 -13.34 4.61 -26.46
C LEU A 165 -14.32 5.79 -26.24
N LYS A 166 -13.88 6.84 -25.53
CA LYS A 166 -14.69 8.04 -25.31
C LYS A 166 -15.00 8.79 -26.60
N LYS A 167 -14.09 8.77 -27.59
CA LYS A 167 -14.31 9.35 -28.92
C LYS A 167 -15.29 8.53 -29.76
N GLU A 168 -15.13 7.21 -29.72
CA GLU A 168 -15.95 6.28 -30.50
C GLU A 168 -17.35 6.11 -29.90
N GLN A 169 -17.48 6.21 -28.56
CA GLN A 169 -18.70 5.96 -27.80
C GLN A 169 -18.99 7.13 -26.83
N PRO A 170 -19.50 8.30 -27.32
CA PRO A 170 -19.73 9.49 -26.48
C PRO A 170 -20.67 9.23 -25.29
N GLN A 171 -21.65 8.30 -25.44
CA GLN A 171 -22.58 7.90 -24.39
C GLN A 171 -21.88 7.27 -23.16
N MET A 172 -20.64 6.77 -23.31
CA MET A 172 -19.84 6.24 -22.22
C MET A 172 -19.01 7.30 -21.49
N ALA A 173 -19.00 8.54 -21.97
CA ALA A 173 -18.09 9.58 -21.46
C ALA A 173 -18.16 9.78 -19.94
N THR A 174 -19.36 9.77 -19.36
CA THR A 174 -19.55 9.92 -17.90
C THR A 174 -18.89 8.76 -17.12
N ARG A 175 -19.06 7.52 -17.60
CA ARG A 175 -18.48 6.32 -16.98
C ARG A 175 -16.98 6.31 -17.12
N ILE A 176 -16.47 6.64 -18.32
CA ILE A 176 -15.04 6.74 -18.59
C ILE A 176 -14.39 7.80 -17.70
N ASN A 177 -15.00 8.98 -17.55
CA ASN A 177 -14.47 10.03 -16.68
C ASN A 177 -14.45 9.59 -15.21
N LYS A 178 -15.47 8.85 -14.73
CA LYS A 178 -15.48 8.28 -13.37
C LYS A 178 -14.33 7.30 -13.18
N LEU A 179 -14.09 6.42 -14.16
CA LEU A 179 -13.00 5.45 -14.12
C LEU A 179 -11.63 6.15 -14.14
N LEU A 180 -11.42 7.12 -15.02
CA LEU A 180 -10.19 7.91 -15.08
C LEU A 180 -9.88 8.60 -13.74
N LYS A 181 -10.90 9.19 -13.10
CA LYS A 181 -10.76 9.83 -11.79
C LYS A 181 -10.39 8.85 -10.67
N SER A 182 -10.87 7.60 -10.74
CA SER A 182 -10.51 6.58 -9.74
C SER A 182 -9.08 6.05 -9.87
N MET A 183 -8.40 6.36 -10.99
CA MET A 183 -7.02 5.96 -11.26
C MET A 183 -5.98 7.02 -10.83
N GLU A 184 -6.42 8.23 -10.48
CA GLU A 184 -5.58 9.31 -9.96
C GLU A 184 -5.22 9.08 -8.49
#